data_36bda5b0dc337a996902d7d5d1518881
#
_entry.id   36bda5b0dc337a996902d7d5d1518881
#
_cell.length_a   1.000
_cell.length_b   1.000
_cell.length_c   1.000
_cell.angle_alpha   90.00
_cell.angle_beta   90.00
_cell.angle_gamma   90.00
#
_symmetry.space_group_name_H-M   'P 1'
#
loop_
_entity.id
_entity.type
_entity.pdbx_description
1 polymer ?
#
loop_
_entity_poly.entity_id
_entity_poly.type
_entity_poly.pdbx_seq_one_letter_code
_entity_poly.pdbx_strand_id
1 'polypeptide(L)'
;MLAPMNFQTWLTNKLPGISLAAANAVLKLTEEGATVPFIARYRKEVTSNMDEVMVQKVIDVKNEMDAVLKRQAFILGEIENQKKLTPELSKLIAMTFDLDQLEEIYLPFKQKRKTKAALA
;
A
#
# COMPACT_ATOMS: atom_id res chain seq x y z
N MET A 1 1.13 6.80 -21.87
CA MET A 1 1.98 6.74 -20.76
C MET A 1 1.23 6.70 -19.46
N LEU A 2 1.58 5.78 -18.62
CA LEU A 2 0.89 5.62 -17.36
C LEU A 2 1.53 6.45 -16.28
N ALA A 3 0.74 7.19 -15.55
CA ALA A 3 1.23 7.91 -14.40
C ALA A 3 1.46 6.91 -13.26
N PRO A 4 2.47 7.14 -12.43
CA PRO A 4 2.65 6.26 -11.28
C PRO A 4 1.48 6.41 -10.33
N MET A 5 1.14 5.34 -9.66
CA MET A 5 0.09 5.38 -8.66
C MET A 5 0.56 6.20 -7.48
N ASN A 6 -0.24 7.14 -7.06
CA ASN A 6 0.06 7.92 -5.87
C ASN A 6 -1.09 7.73 -4.89
N PHE A 7 -0.94 8.31 -3.70
CA PHE A 7 -1.94 8.13 -2.66
C PHE A 7 -3.30 8.69 -3.09
N GLN A 8 -3.30 9.79 -3.82
CA GLN A 8 -4.56 10.38 -4.25
C GLN A 8 -5.35 9.43 -5.13
N THR A 9 -4.69 8.82 -6.11
CA THR A 9 -5.34 7.87 -7.01
C THR A 9 -5.80 6.64 -6.23
N TRP A 10 -4.95 6.14 -5.35
CA TRP A 10 -5.28 4.98 -4.54
C TRP A 10 -6.49 5.26 -3.66
N LEU A 11 -6.48 6.43 -3.01
CA LEU A 11 -7.58 6.83 -2.14
C LEU A 11 -8.88 6.94 -2.93
N THR A 12 -8.84 7.58 -4.09
CA THR A 12 -10.02 7.75 -4.91
C THR A 12 -10.62 6.41 -5.32
N ASN A 13 -9.76 5.44 -5.64
CA ASN A 13 -10.24 4.12 -6.02
C ASN A 13 -10.84 3.35 -4.85
N LYS A 14 -10.27 3.51 -3.67
CA LYS A 14 -10.73 2.75 -2.51
C LYS A 14 -11.84 3.46 -1.75
N LEU A 15 -11.78 4.78 -1.66
CA LEU A 15 -12.75 5.58 -0.90
C LEU A 15 -13.13 6.81 -1.73
N PRO A 16 -13.94 6.62 -2.78
CA PRO A 16 -14.19 7.71 -3.72
C PRO A 16 -14.92 8.92 -3.13
N GLY A 17 -15.57 8.77 -2.01
CA GLY A 17 -16.28 9.88 -1.41
C GLY A 17 -15.47 10.76 -0.49
N ILE A 18 -14.17 10.47 -0.33
CA ILE A 18 -13.34 11.19 0.62
C ILE A 18 -12.39 12.12 -0.09
N SER A 19 -12.32 13.38 0.37
CA SER A 19 -11.41 14.33 -0.25
C SER A 19 -9.97 14.05 0.19
N LEU A 20 -9.05 14.37 -0.69
CA LEU A 20 -7.63 14.17 -0.38
C LEU A 20 -7.22 15.02 0.81
N ALA A 21 -7.74 16.25 0.89
CA ALA A 21 -7.39 17.14 1.99
C ALA A 21 -7.80 16.54 3.34
N ALA A 22 -9.02 16.01 3.41
CA ALA A 22 -9.49 15.39 4.66
C ALA A 22 -8.68 14.15 5.01
N ALA A 23 -8.36 13.33 4.01
CA ALA A 23 -7.57 12.13 4.25
C ALA A 23 -6.16 12.49 4.74
N ASN A 24 -5.55 13.50 4.12
CA ASN A 24 -4.23 13.94 4.55
C ASN A 24 -4.25 14.49 5.96
N ALA A 25 -5.34 15.18 6.34
CA ALA A 25 -5.47 15.66 7.71
C ALA A 25 -5.50 14.51 8.71
N VAL A 26 -6.24 13.45 8.38
CA VAL A 26 -6.28 12.26 9.23
C VAL A 26 -4.88 11.66 9.39
N LEU A 27 -4.18 11.50 8.27
CA LEU A 27 -2.86 10.88 8.32
C LEU A 27 -1.86 11.72 9.10
N LYS A 28 -1.93 13.03 8.93
CA LYS A 28 -1.05 13.92 9.67
C LYS A 28 -1.30 13.82 11.16
N LEU A 29 -2.57 13.79 11.55
CA LEU A 29 -2.92 13.68 12.96
C LEU A 29 -2.44 12.36 13.55
N THR A 30 -2.54 11.27 12.80
CA THR A 30 -2.05 9.99 13.31
C THR A 30 -0.53 10.01 13.47
N GLU A 31 0.18 10.70 12.57
CA GLU A 31 1.62 10.83 12.72
C GLU A 31 1.98 11.61 13.97
N GLU A 32 1.11 12.50 14.38
CA GLU A 32 1.33 13.29 15.60
C GLU A 32 0.92 12.54 16.86
N GLY A 33 0.45 11.33 16.72
CA GLY A 33 0.08 10.50 17.85
C GLY A 33 -1.39 10.49 18.20
N ALA A 34 -2.24 11.12 17.40
CA ALA A 34 -3.67 11.14 17.68
C ALA A 34 -4.28 9.77 17.42
N THR A 35 -5.25 9.39 18.25
CA THR A 35 -5.95 8.13 18.08
C THR A 35 -7.18 8.34 17.21
N VAL A 36 -7.74 7.23 16.69
CA VAL A 36 -8.93 7.29 15.86
C VAL A 36 -10.10 7.95 16.62
N PRO A 37 -10.42 7.55 17.86
CA PRO A 37 -11.52 8.24 18.58
C PRO A 37 -11.27 9.71 18.79
N PHE A 38 -10.03 10.09 19.03
CA PHE A 38 -9.70 11.50 19.23
C PHE A 38 -9.96 12.29 17.95
N ILE A 39 -9.51 11.78 16.82
CA ILE A 39 -9.67 12.44 15.54
C ILE A 39 -11.16 12.59 15.21
N ALA A 40 -11.90 11.51 15.37
CA ALA A 40 -13.32 11.51 15.03
C ALA A 40 -14.11 12.46 15.92
N ARG A 41 -13.69 12.62 17.17
CA ARG A 41 -14.44 13.42 18.11
C ARG A 41 -14.00 14.88 18.13
N TYR A 42 -12.70 15.12 18.07
CA TYR A 42 -12.18 16.46 18.31
C TYR A 42 -11.57 17.15 17.10
N ARG A 43 -11.52 16.49 15.96
CA ARG A 43 -10.93 17.08 14.76
C ARG A 43 -11.86 17.00 13.56
N LYS A 44 -13.15 17.08 13.80
CA LYS A 44 -14.13 16.98 12.71
C LYS A 44 -13.99 18.10 11.70
N GLU A 45 -13.55 19.25 12.13
CA GLU A 45 -13.45 20.38 11.22
C GLU A 45 -12.37 20.17 10.14
N VAL A 46 -11.34 19.40 10.44
CA VAL A 46 -10.28 19.17 9.44
C VAL A 46 -10.49 17.88 8.69
N THR A 47 -11.37 17.00 9.16
CA THR A 47 -11.60 15.72 8.51
C THR A 47 -12.94 15.67 7.78
N SER A 48 -13.60 16.81 7.62
CA SER A 48 -14.92 16.90 6.97
C SER A 48 -15.95 16.03 7.67
N ASN A 49 -15.90 16.03 8.99
CA ASN A 49 -16.88 15.32 9.84
C ASN A 49 -16.81 13.80 9.71
N MET A 50 -15.64 13.27 9.45
CA MET A 50 -15.49 11.82 9.42
C MET A 50 -15.78 11.22 10.79
N ASP A 51 -16.49 10.09 10.78
CA ASP A 51 -16.69 9.34 12.03
C ASP A 51 -15.52 8.36 12.20
N GLU A 52 -15.57 7.61 13.29
CA GLU A 52 -14.48 6.69 13.61
C GLU A 52 -14.26 5.65 12.51
N VAL A 53 -15.34 5.18 11.91
CA VAL A 53 -15.24 4.17 10.87
C VAL A 53 -14.48 4.73 9.66
N MET A 54 -14.84 5.96 9.25
CA MET A 54 -14.17 6.55 8.09
C MET A 54 -12.73 6.91 8.38
N VAL A 55 -12.45 7.41 9.58
CA VAL A 55 -11.07 7.72 9.97
C VAL A 55 -10.23 6.45 9.89
N GLN A 56 -10.76 5.34 10.42
CA GLN A 56 -10.04 4.08 10.39
C GLN A 56 -9.84 3.59 8.95
N LYS A 57 -10.84 3.78 8.09
CA LYS A 57 -10.71 3.37 6.70
C LYS A 57 -9.61 4.12 5.98
N VAL A 58 -9.46 5.41 6.25
CA VAL A 58 -8.38 6.20 5.65
C VAL A 58 -7.03 5.66 6.08
N ILE A 59 -6.89 5.36 7.36
CA ILE A 59 -5.65 4.82 7.89
C ILE A 59 -5.36 3.45 7.26
N ASP A 60 -6.38 2.61 7.15
CA ASP A 60 -6.22 1.27 6.58
C ASP A 60 -5.81 1.34 5.12
N VAL A 61 -6.40 2.27 4.36
CA VAL A 61 -6.06 2.43 2.95
C VAL A 61 -4.60 2.84 2.80
N LYS A 62 -4.14 3.76 3.66
CA LYS A 62 -2.75 4.19 3.62
C LYS A 62 -1.81 3.05 3.98
N ASN A 63 -2.15 2.30 5.01
CA ASN A 63 -1.33 1.16 5.41
C ASN A 63 -1.27 0.10 4.32
N GLU A 64 -2.37 -0.12 3.64
CA GLU A 64 -2.44 -1.06 2.54
C GLU A 64 -1.52 -0.63 1.40
N MET A 65 -1.56 0.65 1.07
CA MET A 65 -0.70 1.18 0.03
C MET A 65 0.78 1.04 0.40
N ASP A 66 1.11 1.35 1.65
CA ASP A 66 2.49 1.22 2.12
C ASP A 66 2.95 -0.24 2.02
N ALA A 67 2.07 -1.19 2.36
CA ALA A 67 2.42 -2.60 2.27
C ALA A 67 2.65 -3.02 0.83
N VAL A 68 1.82 -2.53 -0.09
CA VAL A 68 1.99 -2.84 -1.50
C VAL A 68 3.32 -2.28 -2.01
N LEU A 69 3.62 -1.03 -1.67
CA LEU A 69 4.85 -0.41 -2.14
C LEU A 69 6.09 -1.13 -1.60
N LYS A 70 6.04 -1.55 -0.35
CA LYS A 70 7.13 -2.31 0.24
C LYS A 70 7.30 -3.64 -0.47
N ARG A 71 6.20 -4.30 -0.78
CA ARG A 71 6.28 -5.59 -1.45
C ARG A 71 6.81 -5.44 -2.86
N GLN A 72 6.40 -4.39 -3.57
CA GLN A 72 6.94 -4.12 -4.89
C GLN A 72 8.46 -3.98 -4.84
N ALA A 73 8.94 -3.19 -3.89
CA ALA A 73 10.38 -2.97 -3.77
C ALA A 73 11.11 -4.27 -3.44
N PHE A 74 10.54 -5.07 -2.55
CA PHE A 74 11.14 -6.34 -2.18
C PHE A 74 11.24 -7.26 -3.39
N ILE A 75 10.15 -7.39 -4.15
CA ILE A 75 10.12 -8.29 -5.30
C ILE A 75 11.09 -7.82 -6.38
N LEU A 76 11.12 -6.51 -6.63
CA LEU A 76 12.06 -5.96 -7.60
C LEU A 76 13.50 -6.28 -7.22
N GLY A 77 13.82 -6.08 -5.95
CA GLY A 77 15.17 -6.37 -5.47
C GLY A 77 15.53 -7.84 -5.58
N GLU A 78 14.58 -8.72 -5.25
CA GLU A 78 14.84 -10.15 -5.30
C GLU A 78 15.08 -10.64 -6.73
N ILE A 79 14.24 -10.17 -7.66
CA ILE A 79 14.40 -10.58 -9.04
C ILE A 79 15.68 -10.00 -9.63
N GLU A 80 16.00 -8.78 -9.25
CA GLU A 80 17.23 -8.16 -9.72
C GLU A 80 18.45 -8.91 -9.19
N ASN A 81 18.41 -9.35 -7.95
CA ASN A 81 19.50 -10.14 -7.38
C ASN A 81 19.69 -11.44 -8.14
N GLN A 82 18.64 -11.99 -8.70
CA GLN A 82 18.71 -13.19 -9.50
C GLN A 82 19.10 -12.90 -10.94
N LYS A 83 19.27 -11.61 -11.26
CA LYS A 83 19.63 -11.17 -12.61
C LYS A 83 18.58 -11.56 -13.63
N LYS A 84 17.35 -11.62 -13.22
CA LYS A 84 16.24 -11.97 -14.09
C LYS A 84 15.28 -10.81 -14.33
N LEU A 85 15.58 -9.65 -13.80
CA LEU A 85 14.70 -8.51 -13.94
C LEU A 85 14.83 -7.91 -15.35
N THR A 86 13.70 -7.75 -16.01
CA THR A 86 13.67 -7.13 -17.32
C THR A 86 12.91 -5.82 -17.22
N PRO A 87 13.07 -4.92 -18.18
CA PRO A 87 12.31 -3.67 -18.16
C PRO A 87 10.80 -3.90 -18.16
N GLU A 88 10.32 -4.91 -18.90
CA GLU A 88 8.89 -5.21 -18.90
C GLU A 88 8.42 -5.71 -17.55
N LEU A 89 9.22 -6.57 -16.93
CA LEU A 89 8.86 -7.12 -15.64
C LEU A 89 8.88 -6.04 -14.57
N SER A 90 9.89 -5.19 -14.62
CA SER A 90 9.98 -4.07 -13.69
C SER A 90 8.74 -3.17 -13.80
N LYS A 91 8.34 -2.88 -15.03
CA LYS A 91 7.17 -2.05 -15.24
C LYS A 91 5.91 -2.72 -14.75
N LEU A 92 5.77 -4.02 -15.02
CA LEU A 92 4.60 -4.76 -14.58
C LEU A 92 4.48 -4.73 -13.06
N ILE A 93 5.57 -4.96 -12.36
CA ILE A 93 5.55 -4.96 -10.90
C ILE A 93 5.20 -3.56 -10.39
N ALA A 94 5.79 -2.53 -10.98
CA ALA A 94 5.53 -1.15 -10.54
C ALA A 94 4.09 -0.73 -10.78
N MET A 95 3.41 -1.35 -11.72
CA MET A 95 2.03 -1.02 -12.04
C MET A 95 1.02 -1.89 -11.29
N THR A 96 1.48 -2.90 -10.59
CA THR A 96 0.60 -3.83 -9.90
C THR A 96 0.44 -3.41 -8.45
N PHE A 97 -0.78 -3.04 -8.08
CA PHE A 97 -1.06 -2.56 -6.74
C PHE A 97 -1.97 -3.51 -5.97
N ASP A 98 -1.85 -4.80 -6.23
CA ASP A 98 -2.60 -5.82 -5.55
C ASP A 98 -1.59 -6.83 -5.03
N LEU A 99 -1.61 -7.07 -3.72
CA LEU A 99 -0.64 -7.99 -3.11
C LEU A 99 -0.74 -9.40 -3.71
N ASP A 100 -1.96 -9.87 -3.97
CA ASP A 100 -2.12 -11.20 -4.54
C ASP A 100 -1.50 -11.29 -5.92
N GLN A 101 -1.68 -10.26 -6.74
CA GLN A 101 -1.10 -10.25 -8.06
C GLN A 101 0.41 -10.13 -8.01
N LEU A 102 0.92 -9.36 -7.06
CA LEU A 102 2.37 -9.27 -6.88
C LEU A 102 2.96 -10.62 -6.52
N GLU A 103 2.27 -11.37 -5.66
CA GLU A 103 2.75 -12.69 -5.30
C GLU A 103 2.74 -13.63 -6.50
N GLU A 104 1.74 -13.52 -7.36
CA GLU A 104 1.70 -14.33 -8.57
C GLU A 104 2.85 -14.01 -9.51
N ILE A 105 3.17 -12.72 -9.65
CA ILE A 105 4.28 -12.31 -10.48
C ILE A 105 5.60 -12.85 -9.93
N TYR A 106 5.73 -12.82 -8.61
CA TYR A 106 6.95 -13.23 -7.95
C TYR A 106 7.10 -14.74 -7.88
N LEU A 107 6.00 -15.47 -7.94
CA LEU A 107 6.03 -16.91 -7.71
C LEU A 107 7.09 -17.65 -8.53
N PRO A 108 7.22 -17.40 -9.86
CA PRO A 108 8.25 -18.10 -10.64
C PRO A 108 9.67 -17.77 -10.20
N PHE A 109 9.84 -16.64 -9.50
CA PHE A 109 11.17 -16.20 -9.08
C PHE A 109 11.46 -16.49 -7.62
N LYS A 110 10.46 -17.02 -6.90
CA LYS A 110 10.61 -17.29 -5.51
C LYS A 110 11.55 -18.45 -5.33
N GLN A 111 12.56 -18.26 -4.48
CA GLN A 111 13.49 -19.33 -4.28
C GLN A 111 12.90 -20.38 -3.41
N LYS A 112 13.03 -21.66 -3.84
CA LYS A 112 12.52 -22.65 -3.05
C LYS A 112 13.41 -22.84 -1.96
N ARG A 113 12.95 -22.90 -0.76
CA ARG A 113 13.71 -23.14 0.32
C ARG A 113 14.07 -24.50 0.30
N LYS A 114 15.13 -24.88 0.30
CA LYS A 114 15.51 -26.11 0.28
C LYS A 114 15.29 -26.65 1.47
N THR A 115 14.71 -26.85 1.90
CA THR A 115 14.43 -27.12 2.98
C THR A 115 14.87 -28.24 3.38
N LYS A 116 15.31 -28.32 3.83
CA LYS A 116 15.71 -29.12 4.26
C LYS A 116 14.88 -29.88 4.58
N ALA A 117 14.25 -29.45 4.68
CA ALA A 117 13.36 -30.00 5.04
C ALA A 117 13.17 -31.04 4.46
N ALA A 118 13.27 -30.88 3.72
CA ALA A 118 13.06 -31.78 3.06
C ALA A 118 13.91 -32.72 3.47
N LEU A 119 14.36 -32.60 3.92
CA LEU A 119 15.10 -33.31 4.14
C LEU A 119 15.03 -33.97 4.84
N ALA A 120 14.84 -33.87 5.05
CA ALA A 120 14.81 -34.54 5.54
C ALA A 120 14.78 -35.16 5.84
#